data_cab7370eeca11f0d04e9177a9c02eb02
#
_entry.id   cab7370eeca11f0d04e9177a9c02eb02
#
_cell.length_a   1.000
_cell.length_b   1.000
_cell.length_c   1.000
_cell.angle_alpha   90.00
_cell.angle_beta   90.00
_cell.angle_gamma   90.00
#
_symmetry.space_group_name_H-M   'P 1'
#
loop_
_entity.id
_entity.type
_entity.pdbx_description
1 polymer ?
#
loop_
_entity_poly.entity_id
_entity_poly.type
_entity_poly.pdbx_seq_one_letter_code
_entity_poly.pdbx_strand_id
1 'polypeptide(L)'
;FQTKNIKGMISFKDGRINAVSLLKTLNKYLKNKKINFVNEEIIKIRKSKNQWCSTTKTNRNIKSDIVILCNSLKAVDLIDNLSHKIKLKPVLGQAIEIGINASEVDLLTLPKQFNINGKNIIPISKNKLIIGSTDEYSTKPEKKIFEKITDFLDKKPNWLINGQITKNWFGIRSR
;
A
#
# COMPACT_ATOMS: atom_id res chain seq x y z
N PHE A 1 -16.02 3.00 19.67
CA PHE A 1 -15.39 4.28 19.34
C PHE A 1 -16.38 5.40 19.70
N GLN A 2 -16.18 6.07 20.82
CA GLN A 2 -16.93 7.28 21.15
C GLN A 2 -16.16 8.47 20.57
N THR A 3 -16.70 9.10 19.53
CA THR A 3 -16.31 10.44 19.12
C THR A 3 -17.55 11.33 19.30
N LYS A 4 -17.38 12.51 19.89
CA LYS A 4 -18.43 13.52 19.96
C LYS A 4 -18.77 13.94 18.51
N ASN A 5 -20.03 13.76 18.11
CA ASN A 5 -20.56 14.19 16.82
C ASN A 5 -19.98 13.48 15.56
N ILE A 6 -20.10 12.16 15.49
CA ILE A 6 -19.82 11.46 14.23
C ILE A 6 -20.99 11.70 13.27
N LYS A 7 -20.75 12.47 12.22
CA LYS A 7 -21.51 12.35 10.98
C LYS A 7 -20.81 11.30 10.11
N GLY A 8 -21.37 10.10 10.02
CA GLY A 8 -20.84 9.03 9.18
C GLY A 8 -21.56 8.98 7.83
N MET A 9 -20.86 8.55 6.80
CA MET A 9 -21.42 8.22 5.50
C MET A 9 -21.23 6.72 5.25
N ILE A 10 -22.28 6.03 4.83
CA ILE A 10 -22.21 4.63 4.41
C ILE A 10 -22.24 4.61 2.88
N SER A 11 -21.19 4.03 2.28
CA SER A 11 -21.16 3.77 0.84
C SER A 11 -21.43 2.28 0.61
N PHE A 12 -22.50 1.97 -0.12
CA PHE A 12 -22.86 0.61 -0.52
C PHE A 12 -22.12 0.13 -1.77
N LYS A 13 -21.45 1.05 -2.47
CA LYS A 13 -20.71 0.77 -3.71
C LYS A 13 -19.21 0.53 -3.46
N ASP A 14 -18.72 0.86 -2.28
CA ASP A 14 -17.33 0.65 -1.92
C ASP A 14 -17.09 -0.78 -1.44
N GLY A 15 -15.91 -1.29 -1.74
CA GLY A 15 -15.52 -2.64 -1.40
C GLY A 15 -14.08 -2.73 -0.93
N ARG A 16 -13.75 -3.88 -0.32
CA ARG A 16 -12.41 -4.22 0.09
C ARG A 16 -11.87 -5.36 -0.76
N ILE A 17 -10.64 -5.23 -1.20
CA ILE A 17 -9.91 -6.26 -1.95
C ILE A 17 -8.74 -6.76 -1.11
N ASN A 18 -8.55 -8.07 -1.08
CA ASN A 18 -7.31 -8.66 -0.61
C ASN A 18 -6.25 -8.52 -1.70
N ALA A 19 -5.36 -7.54 -1.56
CA ALA A 19 -4.35 -7.21 -2.57
C ALA A 19 -3.40 -8.39 -2.88
N VAL A 20 -3.05 -9.20 -1.88
CA VAL A 20 -2.18 -10.36 -2.06
C VAL A 20 -2.84 -11.41 -2.93
N SER A 21 -4.11 -11.72 -2.64
CA SER A 21 -4.89 -12.68 -3.44
C SER A 21 -5.13 -12.18 -4.86
N LEU A 22 -5.43 -10.89 -5.01
CA LEU A 22 -5.59 -10.25 -6.32
C LEU A 22 -4.32 -10.39 -7.16
N LEU A 23 -3.16 -10.01 -6.61
CA LEU A 23 -1.88 -10.09 -7.32
C LEU A 23 -1.52 -11.53 -7.71
N LYS A 24 -1.77 -12.51 -6.82
CA LYS A 24 -1.57 -13.93 -7.15
C LYS A 24 -2.45 -14.38 -8.33
N THR A 25 -3.71 -13.98 -8.30
CA THR A 25 -4.68 -14.32 -9.37
C THR A 25 -4.29 -13.68 -10.69
N LEU A 26 -3.93 -12.38 -10.68
CA LEU A 26 -3.48 -11.68 -11.87
C LEU A 26 -2.21 -12.30 -12.45
N ASN A 27 -1.22 -12.63 -11.62
CA ASN A 27 0.01 -13.30 -12.08
C ASN A 27 -0.29 -14.65 -12.73
N LYS A 28 -1.19 -15.45 -12.14
CA LYS A 28 -1.61 -16.73 -12.74
C LYS A 28 -2.30 -16.51 -14.08
N TYR A 29 -3.22 -15.54 -14.15
CA TYR A 29 -3.91 -15.19 -15.39
C TYR A 29 -2.95 -14.76 -16.50
N LEU A 30 -2.01 -13.87 -16.19
CA LEU A 30 -1.04 -13.36 -17.16
C LEU A 30 -0.10 -14.46 -17.68
N LYS A 31 0.35 -15.37 -16.82
CA LYS A 31 1.15 -16.54 -17.24
C LYS A 31 0.39 -17.40 -18.25
N ASN A 32 -0.91 -17.61 -18.06
CA ASN A 32 -1.74 -18.37 -18.98
C ASN A 32 -1.96 -17.66 -20.34
N LYS A 33 -1.72 -16.33 -20.39
CA LYS A 33 -1.81 -15.53 -21.63
C LYS A 33 -0.51 -15.49 -22.46
N LYS A 34 0.44 -16.37 -22.15
CA LYS A 34 1.76 -16.44 -22.83
C LYS A 34 2.55 -15.11 -22.79
N ILE A 35 2.36 -14.32 -21.74
CA ILE A 35 3.13 -13.10 -21.52
C ILE A 35 4.51 -13.47 -21.00
N ASN A 36 5.55 -12.91 -21.60
CA ASN A 36 6.92 -13.11 -21.14
C ASN A 36 7.19 -12.28 -19.90
N PHE A 37 7.55 -12.96 -18.81
CA PHE A 37 8.01 -12.31 -17.60
C PHE A 37 9.53 -12.31 -17.56
N VAL A 38 10.11 -11.13 -17.42
CA VAL A 38 11.55 -10.96 -17.22
C VAL A 38 11.77 -10.46 -15.79
N ASN A 39 12.36 -11.30 -14.95
CA ASN A 39 12.64 -10.97 -13.54
C ASN A 39 14.01 -10.29 -13.45
N GLU A 40 14.15 -9.13 -14.06
CA GLU A 40 15.38 -8.34 -14.07
C GLU A 40 15.07 -6.86 -13.80
N GLU A 41 16.00 -6.17 -13.16
CA GLU A 41 15.90 -4.74 -12.93
C GLU A 41 16.28 -3.98 -14.19
N ILE A 42 15.40 -3.08 -14.68
CA ILE A 42 15.72 -2.15 -15.75
C ILE A 42 16.46 -0.95 -15.15
N ILE A 43 17.65 -0.68 -15.66
CA ILE A 43 18.51 0.42 -15.20
C ILE A 43 18.59 1.60 -16.19
N LYS A 44 18.17 1.39 -17.42
CA LYS A 44 18.21 2.43 -18.44
C LYS A 44 17.15 2.19 -19.50
N ILE A 45 16.55 3.27 -19.96
CA ILE A 45 15.63 3.29 -21.12
C ILE A 45 16.12 4.36 -22.09
N ARG A 46 16.13 4.03 -23.38
CA ARG A 46 16.46 4.96 -24.45
C ARG A 46 15.55 4.74 -25.65
N LYS A 47 15.26 5.81 -26.36
CA LYS A 47 14.59 5.73 -27.66
C LYS A 47 15.65 5.69 -28.75
N SER A 48 15.55 4.76 -29.69
CA SER A 48 16.42 4.64 -30.82
C SER A 48 15.58 4.51 -32.09
N LYS A 49 15.59 5.54 -32.93
CA LYS A 49 14.70 5.63 -34.10
C LYS A 49 13.23 5.42 -33.68
N ASN A 50 12.64 4.32 -34.12
CA ASN A 50 11.22 4.01 -33.89
C ASN A 50 10.98 3.01 -32.74
N GLN A 51 12.01 2.58 -32.02
CA GLN A 51 11.88 1.59 -30.95
C GLN A 51 12.47 2.08 -29.64
N TRP A 52 11.92 1.58 -28.55
CA TRP A 52 12.49 1.71 -27.23
C TRP A 52 13.46 0.57 -26.94
N CYS A 53 14.54 0.88 -26.25
CA CYS A 53 15.50 -0.09 -25.78
C CYS A 53 15.63 0.05 -24.26
N SER A 54 15.20 -0.98 -23.54
CA SER A 54 15.34 -1.10 -22.09
C SER A 54 16.55 -1.97 -21.77
N THR A 55 17.49 -1.46 -21.00
CA THR A 55 18.68 -2.20 -20.57
C THR A 55 18.52 -2.70 -19.15
N THR A 56 18.72 -3.99 -18.95
CA THR A 56 18.67 -4.62 -17.63
C THR A 56 19.99 -4.45 -16.88
N LYS A 57 19.98 -4.71 -15.58
CA LYS A 57 21.16 -4.70 -14.73
C LYS A 57 22.22 -5.73 -15.16
N THR A 58 21.81 -6.80 -15.84
CA THR A 58 22.70 -7.80 -16.45
C THR A 58 23.16 -7.44 -17.86
N ASN A 59 22.99 -6.18 -18.28
CA ASN A 59 23.34 -5.66 -19.61
C ASN A 59 22.56 -6.28 -20.79
N ARG A 60 21.46 -6.94 -20.53
CA ARG A 60 20.56 -7.41 -21.58
C ARG A 60 19.73 -6.24 -22.13
N ASN A 61 19.58 -6.16 -23.45
CA ASN A 61 18.77 -5.17 -24.12
C ASN A 61 17.43 -5.78 -24.57
N ILE A 62 16.34 -5.15 -24.18
CA ILE A 62 14.97 -5.52 -24.57
C ILE A 62 14.41 -4.40 -25.44
N LYS A 63 14.06 -4.73 -26.69
CA LYS A 63 13.44 -3.79 -27.62
C LYS A 63 11.93 -3.91 -27.59
N SER A 64 11.24 -2.77 -27.70
CA SER A 64 9.78 -2.70 -27.74
C SER A 64 9.31 -1.43 -28.44
N ASP A 65 8.10 -1.45 -28.96
CA ASP A 65 7.48 -0.27 -29.59
C ASP A 65 6.92 0.69 -28.54
N ILE A 66 6.50 0.15 -27.37
CA ILE A 66 5.95 0.91 -26.26
C ILE A 66 6.58 0.45 -24.96
N VAL A 67 6.85 1.39 -24.05
CA VAL A 67 7.24 1.12 -22.65
C VAL A 67 6.27 1.79 -21.71
N ILE A 68 5.75 1.01 -20.74
CA ILE A 68 4.87 1.51 -19.68
C ILE A 68 5.62 1.40 -18.36
N LEU A 69 5.82 2.53 -17.68
CA LEU A 69 6.52 2.61 -16.41
C LEU A 69 5.51 2.54 -15.26
N CYS A 70 5.56 1.46 -14.47
CA CYS A 70 4.71 1.23 -13.31
C CYS A 70 5.51 1.08 -12.02
N ASN A 71 6.72 1.63 -11.96
CA ASN A 71 7.70 1.43 -10.88
C ASN A 71 7.76 2.59 -9.87
N SER A 72 6.72 3.43 -9.80
CA SER A 72 6.55 4.49 -8.82
C SER A 72 7.76 5.45 -8.78
N LEU A 73 8.33 5.74 -7.62
CA LEU A 73 9.44 6.69 -7.44
C LEU A 73 10.66 6.39 -8.33
N LYS A 74 10.98 5.13 -8.53
CA LYS A 74 12.11 4.73 -9.40
C LYS A 74 11.87 5.00 -10.90
N ALA A 75 10.66 5.41 -11.28
CA ALA A 75 10.41 5.83 -12.66
C ALA A 75 11.20 7.10 -13.00
N VAL A 76 11.40 7.99 -12.02
CA VAL A 76 12.14 9.25 -12.22
C VAL A 76 13.54 8.98 -12.75
N ASP A 77 14.27 8.04 -12.14
CA ASP A 77 15.66 7.69 -12.53
C ASP A 77 15.74 7.20 -13.98
N LEU A 78 14.67 6.57 -14.48
CA LEU A 78 14.63 6.04 -15.84
C LEU A 78 14.28 7.10 -16.88
N ILE A 79 13.53 8.13 -16.51
CA ILE A 79 13.04 9.15 -17.45
C ILE A 79 13.88 10.43 -17.46
N ASP A 80 14.71 10.68 -16.47
CA ASP A 80 15.59 11.88 -16.44
C ASP A 80 16.47 11.98 -17.68
N ASN A 81 16.88 10.85 -18.25
CA ASN A 81 17.65 10.77 -19.48
C ASN A 81 16.81 11.06 -20.74
N LEU A 82 15.49 11.21 -20.62
CA LEU A 82 14.57 11.39 -21.75
C LEU A 82 14.08 12.84 -21.87
N SER A 83 14.72 13.78 -21.18
CA SER A 83 14.34 15.21 -21.14
C SER A 83 12.94 15.47 -20.55
N HIS A 84 12.36 14.51 -19.87
CA HIS A 84 11.11 14.64 -19.15
C HIS A 84 11.36 14.72 -17.66
N LYS A 85 10.93 15.81 -17.04
CA LYS A 85 11.04 16.01 -15.58
C LYS A 85 9.69 15.76 -14.92
N ILE A 86 9.59 14.66 -14.19
CA ILE A 86 8.44 14.38 -13.33
C ILE A 86 8.91 14.54 -11.87
N LYS A 87 8.23 15.42 -11.13
CA LYS A 87 8.51 15.61 -9.71
C LYS A 87 7.62 14.67 -8.91
N LEU A 88 8.19 13.59 -8.40
CA LEU A 88 7.53 12.68 -7.46
C LEU A 88 8.16 12.84 -6.07
N LYS A 89 7.30 12.94 -5.04
CA LYS A 89 7.75 13.00 -3.64
C LYS A 89 7.48 11.66 -2.96
N PRO A 90 8.41 11.16 -2.14
CA PRO A 90 8.16 9.97 -1.34
C PRO A 90 7.18 10.29 -0.22
N VAL A 91 6.20 9.42 -0.04
CA VAL A 91 5.27 9.47 1.09
C VAL A 91 5.25 8.08 1.74
N LEU A 92 5.70 8.04 2.98
CA LEU A 92 5.69 6.85 3.81
C LEU A 92 4.26 6.59 4.32
N GLY A 93 3.79 5.38 4.14
CA GLY A 93 2.58 4.87 4.78
C GLY A 93 2.93 3.70 5.68
N GLN A 94 2.51 3.75 6.94
CA GLN A 94 2.71 2.68 7.90
C GLN A 94 1.37 2.13 8.34
N ALA A 95 1.29 0.82 8.59
CA ALA A 95 0.10 0.14 9.08
C ALA A 95 0.48 -0.95 10.08
N ILE A 96 -0.43 -1.27 10.98
CA ILE A 96 -0.26 -2.31 12.00
C ILE A 96 -1.44 -3.28 11.98
N GLU A 97 -1.17 -4.53 12.27
CA GLU A 97 -2.16 -5.54 12.64
C GLU A 97 -2.14 -5.67 14.16
N ILE A 98 -3.30 -5.58 14.77
CA ILE A 98 -3.47 -5.69 16.22
C ILE A 98 -4.30 -6.95 16.49
N GLY A 99 -3.78 -7.81 17.35
CA GLY A 99 -4.51 -8.91 17.97
C GLY A 99 -5.14 -8.42 19.28
N ILE A 100 -6.40 -8.74 19.49
CA ILE A 100 -7.15 -8.38 20.70
C ILE A 100 -7.74 -9.63 21.36
N ASN A 101 -8.16 -9.49 22.61
CA ASN A 101 -8.90 -10.53 23.29
C ASN A 101 -10.35 -10.58 22.76
N ALA A 102 -10.73 -11.70 22.14
CA ALA A 102 -12.06 -11.88 21.56
C ALA A 102 -13.20 -11.91 22.59
N SER A 103 -12.90 -12.08 23.87
CA SER A 103 -13.89 -11.98 24.94
C SER A 103 -14.33 -10.52 25.23
N GLU A 104 -13.51 -9.53 24.85
CA GLU A 104 -13.82 -8.12 25.07
C GLU A 104 -14.66 -7.52 23.94
N VAL A 105 -14.46 -7.97 22.70
CA VAL A 105 -15.24 -7.52 21.55
C VAL A 105 -15.14 -8.53 20.39
N ASP A 106 -16.26 -8.79 19.73
CA ASP A 106 -16.26 -9.51 18.45
C ASP A 106 -16.11 -8.50 17.30
N LEU A 107 -14.94 -8.43 16.72
CA LEU A 107 -14.64 -7.50 15.62
C LEU A 107 -15.47 -7.76 14.36
N LEU A 108 -16.06 -8.94 14.20
CA LEU A 108 -16.91 -9.24 13.05
C LEU A 108 -18.28 -8.55 13.12
N THR A 109 -18.66 -8.03 14.30
CA THR A 109 -19.88 -7.21 14.46
C THR A 109 -19.67 -5.78 13.95
N LEU A 110 -18.41 -5.36 13.74
CA LEU A 110 -18.07 -4.06 13.19
C LEU A 110 -18.21 -4.06 11.65
N PRO A 111 -18.37 -2.89 11.03
CA PRO A 111 -18.29 -2.78 9.58
C PRO A 111 -17.01 -3.41 9.02
N LYS A 112 -17.08 -4.03 7.84
CA LYS A 112 -15.93 -4.70 7.21
C LYS A 112 -14.74 -3.77 6.98
N GLN A 113 -15.01 -2.50 6.86
CA GLN A 113 -14.03 -1.43 6.80
C GLN A 113 -14.71 -0.12 7.19
N PHE A 114 -14.03 0.71 7.95
CA PHE A 114 -14.47 2.08 8.24
C PHE A 114 -13.28 3.01 8.34
N ASN A 115 -13.51 4.29 8.14
CA ASN A 115 -12.50 5.32 8.19
C ASN A 115 -12.85 6.31 9.30
N ILE A 116 -11.87 6.65 10.13
CA ILE A 116 -11.99 7.70 11.12
C ILE A 116 -10.80 8.63 10.94
N ASN A 117 -11.07 9.91 10.69
CA ASN A 117 -10.04 10.94 10.53
C ASN A 117 -8.89 10.53 9.59
N GLY A 118 -9.23 9.92 8.44
CA GLY A 118 -8.27 9.49 7.43
C GLY A 118 -7.57 8.17 7.71
N LYS A 119 -7.80 7.51 8.85
CA LYS A 119 -7.27 6.17 9.14
C LYS A 119 -8.31 5.11 8.82
N ASN A 120 -7.89 4.10 8.07
CA ASN A 120 -8.72 2.94 7.81
C ASN A 120 -8.60 1.95 8.96
N ILE A 121 -9.73 1.44 9.42
CA ILE A 121 -9.83 0.37 10.40
C ILE A 121 -10.51 -0.80 9.71
N ILE A 122 -9.84 -1.94 9.71
CA ILE A 122 -10.23 -3.10 8.90
C ILE A 122 -10.24 -4.34 9.80
N PRO A 123 -11.40 -4.76 10.32
CA PRO A 123 -11.52 -6.06 10.97
C PRO A 123 -11.20 -7.19 9.98
N ILE A 124 -10.30 -8.11 10.34
CA ILE A 124 -9.90 -9.24 9.49
C ILE A 124 -10.32 -10.60 10.05
N SER A 125 -10.55 -10.67 11.35
CA SER A 125 -11.12 -11.83 12.04
C SER A 125 -11.83 -11.37 13.32
N LYS A 126 -12.36 -12.30 14.11
CA LYS A 126 -12.99 -12.02 15.41
C LYS A 126 -12.09 -11.23 16.36
N ASN A 127 -10.77 -11.47 16.29
CA ASN A 127 -9.79 -10.95 17.24
C ASN A 127 -8.61 -10.24 16.58
N LYS A 128 -8.72 -9.86 15.32
CA LYS A 128 -7.65 -9.14 14.61
C LYS A 128 -8.20 -8.03 13.75
N LEU A 129 -7.53 -6.90 13.76
CA LEU A 129 -7.84 -5.77 12.91
C LEU A 129 -6.55 -5.13 12.37
N ILE A 130 -6.68 -4.44 11.26
CA ILE A 130 -5.62 -3.61 10.68
C ILE A 130 -6.01 -2.16 10.87
N ILE A 131 -5.06 -1.33 11.30
CA ILE A 131 -5.21 0.14 11.34
C ILE A 131 -4.12 0.75 10.45
N GLY A 132 -4.51 1.71 9.63
CA GLY A 132 -3.60 2.45 8.76
C GLY A 132 -4.31 3.07 7.57
N SER A 133 -3.57 3.77 6.76
CA SER A 133 -2.13 4.01 6.87
C SER A 133 -1.85 5.41 7.39
N THR A 134 -0.60 5.62 7.82
CA THR A 134 -0.08 6.98 7.99
C THR A 134 0.20 7.62 6.64
N ASP A 135 0.42 8.92 6.62
CA ASP A 135 0.74 9.72 5.43
C ASP A 135 1.86 10.70 5.81
N GLU A 136 3.10 10.31 5.57
CA GLU A 136 4.28 10.99 6.10
C GLU A 136 5.25 11.34 4.98
N TYR A 137 5.70 12.60 4.95
CA TYR A 137 6.78 13.02 4.06
C TYR A 137 8.15 12.55 4.60
N SER A 138 8.32 11.24 4.66
CA SER A 138 9.50 10.56 5.18
C SER A 138 9.74 9.28 4.36
N THR A 139 10.94 8.74 4.49
CA THR A 139 11.30 7.42 3.95
C THR A 139 11.66 6.42 5.05
N LYS A 140 11.76 6.88 6.31
CA LYS A 140 12.15 6.05 7.44
C LYS A 140 10.96 5.78 8.34
N PRO A 141 10.61 4.50 8.59
CA PRO A 141 9.52 4.14 9.50
C PRO A 141 9.86 4.50 10.95
N GLU A 142 8.85 4.88 11.70
CA GLU A 142 8.97 5.18 13.12
C GLU A 142 8.79 3.92 13.98
N LYS A 143 9.51 3.86 15.10
CA LYS A 143 9.42 2.73 16.03
C LYS A 143 8.13 2.75 16.85
N LYS A 144 7.65 3.93 17.27
CA LYS A 144 6.44 4.11 18.09
C LYS A 144 5.19 4.27 17.22
N ILE A 145 4.96 3.32 16.34
CA ILE A 145 3.89 3.40 15.34
C ILE A 145 2.48 3.31 15.95
N PHE A 146 2.30 2.59 17.07
CA PHE A 146 0.99 2.40 17.70
C PHE A 146 0.38 3.74 18.13
N GLU A 147 1.13 4.56 18.86
CA GLU A 147 0.66 5.87 19.31
C GLU A 147 0.24 6.74 18.12
N LYS A 148 1.12 6.84 17.14
CA LYS A 148 0.91 7.66 15.95
C LYS A 148 -0.29 7.19 15.11
N ILE A 149 -0.51 5.87 15.03
CA ILE A 149 -1.59 5.32 14.23
C ILE A 149 -2.94 5.40 14.94
N THR A 150 -2.93 5.54 16.27
CA THR A 150 -4.14 5.62 17.09
C THR A 150 -4.41 7.01 17.68
N ASP A 151 -3.63 8.02 17.31
CA ASP A 151 -3.75 9.42 17.77
C ASP A 151 -5.08 10.09 17.39
N PHE A 152 -5.74 9.59 16.35
CA PHE A 152 -7.04 10.10 15.89
C PHE A 152 -8.22 9.73 16.82
N LEU A 153 -8.00 8.88 17.81
CA LEU A 153 -9.01 8.47 18.77
C LEU A 153 -8.88 9.32 20.05
N ASP A 154 -9.89 10.14 20.33
CA ASP A 154 -9.94 10.95 21.56
C ASP A 154 -9.88 10.04 22.81
N LYS A 155 -10.56 8.91 22.76
CA LYS A 155 -10.53 7.88 23.79
C LYS A 155 -10.36 6.51 23.15
N LYS A 156 -9.23 5.88 23.45
CA LYS A 156 -8.96 4.50 23.02
C LYS A 156 -9.74 3.53 23.90
N PRO A 157 -10.50 2.58 23.34
CA PRO A 157 -11.16 1.55 24.14
C PRO A 157 -10.13 0.59 24.75
N ASN A 158 -10.44 0.04 25.93
CA ASN A 158 -9.51 -0.83 26.64
C ASN A 158 -9.03 -2.03 25.81
N TRP A 159 -9.94 -2.66 25.07
CA TRP A 159 -9.58 -3.77 24.19
C TRP A 159 -8.55 -3.40 23.12
N LEU A 160 -8.48 -2.14 22.71
CA LEU A 160 -7.47 -1.66 21.77
C LEU A 160 -6.15 -1.35 22.49
N ILE A 161 -6.21 -0.75 23.69
CA ILE A 161 -5.02 -0.45 24.50
C ILE A 161 -4.30 -1.73 24.91
N ASN A 162 -5.07 -2.76 25.31
CA ASN A 162 -4.58 -4.08 25.70
C ASN A 162 -4.19 -4.95 24.49
N GLY A 163 -4.46 -4.50 23.29
CA GLY A 163 -4.15 -5.22 22.08
C GLY A 163 -2.64 -5.32 21.82
N GLN A 164 -2.23 -6.43 21.23
CA GLN A 164 -0.84 -6.69 20.85
C GLN A 164 -0.62 -6.45 19.38
N ILE A 165 0.43 -5.70 19.02
CA ILE A 165 0.85 -5.59 17.62
C ILE A 165 1.39 -6.94 17.19
N THR A 166 0.69 -7.61 16.27
CA THR A 166 1.08 -8.90 15.70
C THR A 166 1.89 -8.75 14.43
N LYS A 167 1.68 -7.65 13.69
CA LYS A 167 2.45 -7.30 12.49
C LYS A 167 2.51 -5.78 12.33
N ASN A 168 3.60 -5.33 11.77
CA ASN A 168 3.74 -3.98 11.25
C ASN A 168 4.37 -4.04 9.86
N TRP A 169 3.98 -3.11 9.01
CA TRP A 169 4.60 -2.94 7.70
C TRP A 169 4.55 -1.50 7.28
N PHE A 170 5.37 -1.17 6.32
CA PHE A 170 5.40 0.14 5.71
C PHE A 170 5.62 0.04 4.20
N GLY A 171 5.24 1.08 3.51
CA GLY A 171 5.50 1.25 2.09
C GLY A 171 5.72 2.70 1.75
N ILE A 172 6.59 2.96 0.77
CA ILE A 172 6.83 4.30 0.25
C ILE A 172 6.13 4.39 -1.09
N ARG A 173 5.22 5.33 -1.20
CA ARG A 173 4.47 5.65 -2.42
C ARG A 173 4.91 6.98 -3.01
N SER A 174 4.69 7.16 -4.29
CA SER A 174 4.89 8.43 -4.98
C SER A 174 3.65 9.33 -4.87
N ARG A 175 3.87 10.58 -4.66
CA ARG A 175 2.84 11.63 -4.71
C ARG A 175 3.32 12.83 -5.48
#